data_ac87b22482a73154bd751f4f8da61ee0
#
_entry.id   ac87b22482a73154bd751f4f8da61ee0
#
_cell.length_a   1.000
_cell.length_b   1.000
_cell.length_c   1.000
_cell.angle_alpha   90.00
_cell.angle_beta   90.00
_cell.angle_gamma   90.00
#
_symmetry.space_group_name_H-M   'P 1'
#
loop_
_entity.id
_entity.type
_entity.pdbx_description
1 polymer ?
#
loop_
_entity_poly.entity_id
_entity_poly.type
_entity_poly.pdbx_seq_one_letter_code
_entity_poly.pdbx_strand_id
1 'polypeptide(L)'
;LLDILNELANTDDYQILNAGKYYLQTQVEDNDRINLIFNHVKNHFRETIALEEVSEIAHMTVPSFCRYFKKITNKTFTQFVNEYRIIHSQKLLAEQPMSVTEICFESGFNNFSYFNRTFKEYTGKSPSDYRKEFSNIIY
;
A
#
# COMPACT_ATOMS: atom_id res chain seq x y z
N LEU A 1 -15.36 -15.00 -4.95
CA LEU A 1 -14.58 -15.77 -5.93
C LEU A 1 -15.06 -17.19 -6.04
N LEU A 2 -15.18 -17.89 -4.93
CA LEU A 2 -15.69 -19.26 -4.89
C LEU A 2 -17.16 -19.34 -5.34
N ASP A 3 -17.97 -18.37 -4.99
CA ASP A 3 -19.40 -18.34 -5.37
C ASP A 3 -19.57 -18.19 -6.89
N ILE A 4 -18.76 -17.33 -7.51
CA ILE A 4 -18.77 -17.15 -8.97
C ILE A 4 -18.32 -18.43 -9.68
N LEU A 5 -17.28 -19.09 -9.16
CA LEU A 5 -16.78 -20.35 -9.70
C LEU A 5 -17.83 -21.47 -9.58
N ASN A 6 -18.55 -21.54 -8.46
CA ASN A 6 -19.60 -22.52 -8.25
C ASN A 6 -20.77 -22.30 -9.21
N GLU A 7 -21.18 -21.06 -9.45
CA GLU A 7 -22.21 -20.74 -10.44
C GLU A 7 -21.78 -21.15 -11.83
N LEU A 8 -20.55 -20.88 -12.23
CA LEU A 8 -19.99 -21.24 -13.52
C LEU A 8 -19.89 -22.77 -13.66
N ALA A 9 -19.49 -23.48 -12.61
CA ALA A 9 -19.35 -24.93 -12.60
C ALA A 9 -20.68 -25.66 -12.72
N ASN A 10 -21.79 -25.06 -12.30
CA ASN A 10 -23.12 -25.64 -12.38
C ASN A 10 -23.82 -25.44 -13.72
N THR A 11 -23.17 -24.78 -14.68
CA THR A 11 -23.71 -24.52 -16.00
C THR A 11 -23.02 -25.43 -17.03
N ASP A 12 -23.79 -26.21 -17.78
CA ASP A 12 -23.28 -27.12 -18.82
C ASP A 12 -22.89 -26.39 -20.11
N ASP A 13 -22.79 -25.09 -20.10
CA ASP A 13 -22.44 -24.28 -21.27
C ASP A 13 -20.91 -24.13 -21.39
N TYR A 14 -20.37 -24.63 -22.50
CA TYR A 14 -18.94 -24.55 -22.82
C TYR A 14 -18.41 -23.11 -22.82
N GLN A 15 -19.19 -22.13 -23.27
CA GLN A 15 -18.79 -20.74 -23.29
C GLN A 15 -18.62 -20.17 -21.87
N ILE A 16 -19.44 -20.58 -20.92
CA ILE A 16 -19.36 -20.16 -19.52
C ILE A 16 -18.13 -20.77 -18.87
N LEU A 17 -17.75 -22.01 -19.18
CA LEU A 17 -16.52 -22.64 -18.70
C LEU A 17 -15.29 -21.90 -19.21
N ASN A 18 -15.29 -21.47 -20.47
CA ASN A 18 -14.20 -20.67 -21.03
C ASN A 18 -14.11 -19.29 -20.39
N ALA A 19 -15.24 -18.66 -20.11
CA ALA A 19 -15.31 -17.39 -19.39
C ALA A 19 -14.76 -17.54 -17.96
N GLY A 20 -15.03 -18.66 -17.30
CA GLY A 20 -14.47 -18.97 -15.98
C GLY A 20 -12.95 -19.11 -16.00
N LYS A 21 -12.40 -19.81 -16.99
CA LYS A 21 -10.94 -19.91 -17.17
C LYS A 21 -10.30 -18.55 -17.43
N TYR A 22 -10.91 -17.75 -18.29
CA TYR A 22 -10.44 -16.40 -18.59
C TYR A 22 -10.46 -15.52 -17.33
N TYR A 23 -11.52 -15.59 -16.56
CA TYR A 23 -11.66 -14.86 -15.30
C TYR A 23 -10.55 -15.22 -14.31
N LEU A 24 -10.28 -16.51 -14.12
CA LEU A 24 -9.21 -16.99 -13.23
C LEU A 24 -7.84 -16.49 -13.67
N GLN A 25 -7.54 -16.57 -14.96
CA GLN A 25 -6.28 -16.09 -15.51
C GLN A 25 -6.10 -14.59 -15.27
N THR A 26 -7.16 -13.80 -15.51
CA THR A 26 -7.14 -12.35 -15.27
C THR A 26 -6.90 -12.04 -13.79
N GLN A 27 -7.51 -12.79 -12.87
CA GLN A 27 -7.29 -12.60 -11.43
C GLN A 27 -5.86 -12.92 -11.02
N VAL A 28 -5.25 -13.97 -11.57
CA VAL A 28 -3.85 -14.33 -11.31
C VAL A 28 -2.92 -13.22 -11.81
N GLU A 29 -3.13 -12.72 -13.02
CA GLU A 29 -2.35 -11.62 -13.60
C GLU A 29 -2.46 -10.35 -12.77
N ASP A 30 -3.67 -10.01 -12.31
CA ASP A 30 -3.88 -8.84 -11.45
C ASP A 30 -3.20 -9.01 -10.10
N ASN A 31 -3.24 -10.18 -9.50
CA ASN A 31 -2.55 -10.47 -8.25
C ASN A 31 -1.03 -10.34 -8.39
N ASP A 32 -0.47 -10.85 -9.48
CA ASP A 32 0.96 -10.73 -9.75
C ASP A 32 1.36 -9.27 -9.97
N ARG A 33 0.55 -8.52 -10.70
CA ARG A 33 0.78 -7.10 -10.96
C ARG A 33 0.77 -6.28 -9.68
N ILE A 34 -0.24 -6.47 -8.83
CA ILE A 34 -0.34 -5.72 -7.57
C ILE A 34 0.79 -6.10 -6.62
N ASN A 35 1.22 -7.35 -6.61
CA ASN A 35 2.34 -7.81 -5.78
C ASN A 35 3.66 -7.19 -6.22
N LEU A 36 3.88 -7.02 -7.52
CA LEU A 36 5.05 -6.29 -8.04
C LEU A 36 5.09 -4.85 -7.54
N ILE A 37 3.93 -4.18 -7.53
CA ILE A 37 3.82 -2.81 -7.03
C ILE A 37 4.09 -2.76 -5.53
N PHE A 38 3.50 -3.65 -4.74
CA PHE A 38 3.71 -3.71 -3.30
C PHE A 38 5.17 -4.00 -2.95
N ASN A 39 5.83 -4.91 -3.66
CA ASN A 39 7.24 -5.20 -3.46
C ASN A 39 8.12 -4.01 -3.80
N HIS A 40 7.77 -3.28 -4.85
CA HIS A 40 8.49 -2.05 -5.22
C HIS A 40 8.41 -1.00 -4.10
N VAL A 41 7.22 -0.79 -3.55
CA VAL A 41 7.02 0.14 -2.42
C VAL A 41 7.80 -0.33 -1.19
N LYS A 42 7.74 -1.60 -0.87
CA LYS A 42 8.49 -2.19 0.25
C LYS A 42 9.99 -1.92 0.16
N ASN A 43 10.55 -2.03 -1.03
CA ASN A 43 11.99 -1.88 -1.25
C ASN A 43 12.43 -0.42 -1.45
N HIS A 44 11.51 0.49 -1.80
CA HIS A 44 11.84 1.86 -2.20
C HIS A 44 11.07 2.96 -1.44
N PHE A 45 10.31 2.61 -0.41
CA PHE A 45 9.47 3.61 0.28
C PHE A 45 10.25 4.74 0.93
N ARG A 46 11.54 4.55 1.22
CA ARG A 46 12.41 5.58 1.78
C ARG A 46 12.83 6.62 0.74
N GLU A 47 12.65 6.31 -0.52
CA GLU A 47 13.01 7.17 -1.64
C GLU A 47 11.73 7.78 -2.25
N THR A 48 11.90 8.76 -3.11
CA THR A 48 10.79 9.29 -3.90
C THR A 48 10.38 8.23 -4.92
N ILE A 49 9.11 7.86 -4.93
CA ILE A 49 8.56 6.91 -5.90
C ILE A 49 7.66 7.69 -6.87
N ALA A 50 8.10 7.80 -8.12
CA ALA A 50 7.34 8.49 -9.16
C ALA A 50 6.20 7.61 -9.68
N LEU A 51 5.06 8.22 -10.00
CA LEU A 51 3.92 7.51 -10.60
C LEU A 51 4.30 6.89 -11.94
N GLU A 52 5.15 7.54 -12.71
CA GLU A 52 5.65 7.03 -13.99
C GLU A 52 6.38 5.70 -13.82
N GLU A 53 7.20 5.60 -12.78
CA GLU A 53 7.97 4.40 -12.45
C GLU A 53 7.06 3.21 -12.16
N VAL A 54 6.08 3.37 -11.26
CA VAL A 54 5.18 2.27 -10.90
C VAL A 54 4.21 1.93 -12.03
N SER A 55 3.84 2.92 -12.83
CA SER A 55 3.02 2.70 -14.03
C SER A 55 3.73 1.81 -15.04
N GLU A 56 5.03 2.02 -15.25
CA GLU A 56 5.86 1.15 -16.11
C GLU A 56 5.94 -0.27 -15.57
N ILE A 57 6.14 -0.43 -14.27
CA ILE A 57 6.15 -1.75 -13.63
C ILE A 57 4.82 -2.48 -13.86
N ALA A 58 3.72 -1.76 -13.82
CA ALA A 58 2.38 -2.31 -14.06
C ALA A 58 2.04 -2.46 -15.54
N HIS A 59 2.90 -2.00 -16.45
CA HIS A 59 2.64 -1.94 -17.89
C HIS A 59 1.38 -1.15 -18.24
N MET A 60 1.22 -0.01 -17.58
CA MET A 60 0.05 0.88 -17.73
C MET A 60 0.47 2.31 -17.94
N THR A 61 -0.43 3.12 -18.51
CA THR A 61 -0.29 4.58 -18.48
C THR A 61 -0.54 5.09 -17.06
N VAL A 62 -0.04 6.27 -16.71
CA VAL A 62 -0.25 6.85 -15.39
C VAL A 62 -1.74 6.95 -15.03
N PRO A 63 -2.63 7.51 -15.88
CA PRO A 63 -4.06 7.56 -15.55
C PRO A 63 -4.69 6.18 -15.35
N SER A 64 -4.34 5.21 -16.19
CA SER A 64 -4.84 3.83 -16.07
C SER A 64 -4.37 3.17 -14.77
N PHE A 65 -3.11 3.37 -14.42
CA PHE A 65 -2.54 2.87 -13.16
C PHE A 65 -3.25 3.45 -11.95
N CYS A 66 -3.47 4.76 -11.92
CA CYS A 66 -4.14 5.40 -10.79
C CYS A 66 -5.57 4.86 -10.59
N ARG A 67 -6.32 4.67 -11.66
CA ARG A 67 -7.66 4.05 -11.58
C ARG A 67 -7.59 2.60 -11.11
N TYR A 68 -6.69 1.83 -11.68
CA TYR A 68 -6.47 0.43 -11.34
C TYR A 68 -6.12 0.28 -9.85
N PHE A 69 -5.13 1.05 -9.40
CA PHE A 69 -4.64 0.96 -8.01
C PHE A 69 -5.75 1.32 -7.01
N LYS A 70 -6.50 2.39 -7.27
CA LYS A 70 -7.61 2.80 -6.42
C LYS A 70 -8.74 1.77 -6.41
N LYS A 71 -9.01 1.14 -7.53
CA LYS A 71 -10.03 0.08 -7.62
C LYS A 71 -9.66 -1.13 -6.76
N ILE A 72 -8.40 -1.54 -6.79
CA ILE A 72 -7.93 -2.74 -6.07
C ILE A 72 -7.72 -2.46 -4.58
N THR A 73 -7.11 -1.32 -4.21
CA THR A 73 -6.70 -1.02 -2.84
C THR A 73 -7.66 -0.10 -2.11
N ASN A 74 -8.59 0.54 -2.81
CA ASN A 74 -9.49 1.57 -2.30
C ASN A 74 -8.74 2.82 -1.78
N LYS A 75 -7.50 3.01 -2.21
CA LYS A 75 -6.64 4.14 -1.83
C LYS A 75 -5.93 4.66 -3.08
N THR A 76 -5.56 5.94 -3.07
CA THR A 76 -4.62 6.44 -4.07
C THR A 76 -3.23 5.86 -3.80
N PHE A 77 -2.38 5.84 -4.81
CA PHE A 77 -1.00 5.37 -4.64
C PHE A 77 -0.24 6.20 -3.60
N THR A 78 -0.42 7.53 -3.61
CA THR A 78 0.20 8.43 -2.63
C THR A 78 -0.26 8.11 -1.21
N GLN A 79 -1.56 7.88 -1.01
CA GLN A 79 -2.10 7.47 0.30
C GLN A 79 -1.49 6.16 0.76
N PHE A 80 -1.37 5.19 -0.12
CA PHE A 80 -0.77 3.89 0.19
C PHE A 80 0.69 4.03 0.62
N VAL A 81 1.50 4.78 -0.12
CA VAL A 81 2.91 5.00 0.22
C VAL A 81 3.04 5.73 1.57
N ASN A 82 2.23 6.76 1.78
CA ASN A 82 2.23 7.49 3.04
C ASN A 82 1.85 6.59 4.23
N GLU A 83 0.83 5.77 4.06
CA GLU A 83 0.43 4.80 5.11
C GLU A 83 1.57 3.83 5.42
N TYR A 84 2.24 3.31 4.39
CA TYR A 84 3.38 2.42 4.57
C TYR A 84 4.50 3.10 5.36
N ARG A 85 4.82 4.35 5.01
CA ARG A 85 5.82 5.15 5.71
C ARG A 85 5.43 5.43 7.15
N ILE A 86 4.16 5.73 7.42
CA ILE A 86 3.67 5.96 8.78
C ILE A 86 3.79 4.69 9.62
N ILE A 87 3.40 3.54 9.10
CA ILE A 87 3.53 2.25 9.81
C ILE A 87 5.00 2.00 10.16
N HIS A 88 5.91 2.25 9.23
CA HIS A 88 7.34 2.12 9.50
C HIS A 88 7.82 3.09 10.59
N SER A 89 7.34 4.34 10.55
CA SER A 89 7.70 5.34 11.57
C SER A 89 7.17 4.96 12.94
N GLN A 90 5.98 4.37 13.04
CA GLN A 90 5.44 3.87 14.31
C GLN A 90 6.35 2.81 14.92
N LYS A 91 6.85 1.91 14.11
CA LYS A 91 7.79 0.88 14.54
C LYS A 91 9.08 1.50 15.08
N LEU A 92 9.65 2.48 14.37
CA LEU A 92 10.85 3.16 14.81
C LEU A 92 10.63 3.95 16.11
N LEU A 93 9.49 4.63 16.24
CA LEU A 93 9.14 5.37 17.46
C LEU A 93 9.06 4.46 18.69
N ALA A 94 8.56 3.24 18.50
CA ALA A 94 8.41 2.26 19.58
C ALA A 94 9.73 1.56 19.94
N GLU A 95 10.58 1.28 18.96
CA GLU A 95 11.73 0.37 19.11
C GLU A 95 13.09 1.05 19.15
N GLN A 96 13.22 2.27 18.59
CA GLN A 96 14.50 2.89 18.37
C GLN A 96 14.67 4.19 19.16
N PRO A 97 15.89 4.47 19.71
CA PRO A 97 16.16 5.71 20.44
C PRO A 97 16.45 6.90 19.51
N MET A 98 15.92 6.91 18.31
CA MET A 98 16.09 7.97 17.33
C MET A 98 15.20 9.15 17.66
N SER A 99 15.64 10.37 17.30
CA SER A 99 14.78 11.55 17.40
C SER A 99 13.60 11.45 16.45
N VAL A 100 12.52 12.17 16.73
CA VAL A 100 11.35 12.21 15.84
C VAL A 100 11.73 12.74 14.46
N THR A 101 12.64 13.71 14.40
CA THR A 101 13.14 14.27 13.14
C THR A 101 13.90 13.21 12.32
N GLU A 102 14.77 12.45 12.96
CA GLU A 102 15.49 11.36 12.30
C GLU A 102 14.51 10.29 11.77
N ILE A 103 13.51 9.94 12.56
CA ILE A 103 12.49 8.96 12.17
C ILE A 103 11.69 9.46 10.96
N CYS A 104 11.37 10.75 10.90
CA CYS A 104 10.71 11.36 9.74
C CYS A 104 11.49 11.03 8.45
N PHE A 105 12.78 11.31 8.42
CA PHE A 105 13.60 11.10 7.23
C PHE A 105 13.88 9.62 6.96
N GLU A 106 14.13 8.83 8.00
CA GLU A 106 14.32 7.38 7.86
C GLU A 106 13.07 6.67 7.34
N SER A 107 11.90 7.23 7.57
CA SER A 107 10.64 6.67 7.08
C SER A 107 10.28 7.12 5.66
N GLY A 108 11.12 7.93 5.03
CA GLY A 108 10.94 8.36 3.64
C GLY A 108 10.26 9.71 3.46
N PHE A 109 9.94 10.41 4.54
CA PHE A 109 9.42 11.77 4.44
C PHE A 109 10.59 12.75 4.32
N ASN A 110 10.44 13.76 3.49
CA ASN A 110 11.46 14.80 3.31
C ASN A 110 11.01 16.16 3.84
N ASN A 111 9.86 16.22 4.50
CA ASN A 111 9.32 17.43 5.12
C ASN A 111 8.71 17.07 6.47
N PHE A 112 9.25 17.66 7.53
CA PHE A 112 8.83 17.34 8.90
C PHE A 112 7.39 17.77 9.18
N SER A 113 6.97 18.93 8.69
CA SER A 113 5.59 19.43 8.89
C SER A 113 4.57 18.52 8.21
N TYR A 114 4.88 18.06 7.01
CA TYR A 114 4.06 17.10 6.27
C TYR A 114 3.99 15.77 7.00
N PHE A 115 5.11 15.29 7.51
CA PHE A 115 5.16 14.06 8.31
C PHE A 115 4.28 14.16 9.56
N ASN A 116 4.40 15.22 10.34
CA ASN A 116 3.59 15.42 11.54
C ASN A 116 2.09 15.42 11.24
N ARG A 117 1.68 16.14 10.21
CA ARG A 117 0.29 16.20 9.81
C ARG A 117 -0.22 14.84 9.33
N THR A 118 0.54 14.17 8.48
CA THR A 118 0.19 12.86 7.95
C THR A 118 0.12 11.82 9.06
N PHE A 119 1.08 11.82 9.97
CA PHE A 119 1.09 10.91 11.12
C PHE A 119 -0.16 11.09 11.97
N LYS A 120 -0.52 12.34 12.27
CA LYS A 120 -1.72 12.63 13.05
C LYS A 120 -3.01 12.22 12.32
N GLU A 121 -3.07 12.39 11.01
CA GLU A 121 -4.21 11.94 10.20
C GLU A 121 -4.43 10.43 10.29
N TYR A 122 -3.35 9.64 10.23
CA TYR A 122 -3.43 8.19 10.25
C TYR A 122 -3.57 7.59 11.65
N THR A 123 -2.95 8.20 12.66
CA THR A 123 -2.88 7.62 14.01
C THR A 123 -3.74 8.35 15.04
N GLY A 124 -4.16 9.56 14.74
CA GLY A 124 -4.91 10.42 15.68
C GLY A 124 -4.01 11.15 16.68
N LYS A 125 -2.71 10.95 16.65
CA LYS A 125 -1.74 11.52 17.60
C LYS A 125 -0.53 12.07 16.88
N SER A 126 0.19 13.01 17.53
CA SER A 126 1.48 13.43 17.05
C SER A 126 2.52 12.31 17.25
N PRO A 127 3.62 12.30 16.49
CA PRO A 127 4.68 11.32 16.70
C PRO A 127 5.25 11.33 18.12
N SER A 128 5.41 12.51 18.72
CA SER A 128 5.92 12.65 20.08
C SER A 128 4.95 12.07 21.12
N ASP A 129 3.66 12.33 20.97
CA ASP A 129 2.63 11.78 21.85
C ASP A 129 2.51 10.26 21.71
N TYR A 130 2.62 9.76 20.50
CA TYR A 130 2.63 8.33 20.24
C TYR A 130 3.79 7.65 20.97
N ARG A 131 4.99 8.21 20.89
CA ARG A 131 6.18 7.68 21.58
C ARG A 131 5.99 7.68 23.10
N LYS A 132 5.47 8.76 23.67
CA LYS A 132 5.21 8.86 25.11
C LYS A 132 4.23 7.79 25.60
N GLU A 133 3.18 7.55 24.86
CA GLU A 133 2.19 6.52 25.17
C GLU A 133 2.83 5.13 25.16
N PHE A 134 3.68 4.84 24.21
CA PHE A 134 4.42 3.59 24.15
C PHE A 134 5.37 3.42 25.35
N SER A 135 6.08 4.47 25.72
CA SER A 135 6.97 4.45 26.87
C SER A 135 6.22 4.20 28.18
N ASN A 136 5.03 4.78 28.35
CA ASN A 136 4.18 4.57 29.52
C ASN A 136 3.63 3.14 29.62
N ILE A 137 3.43 2.47 28.50
CA ILE A 137 2.97 1.08 28.49
C ILE A 137 4.08 0.12 28.90
N ILE A 138 5.33 0.41 28.52
CA ILE A 138 6.48 -0.44 28.80
C ILE A 138 6.98 -0.28 30.24
N TYR A 139 6.84 0.91 30.80
CA TYR A 139 7.24 1.23 32.16
C TYR A 139 6.06 1.44 33.10
#